data_3c6aecdb80b2a6c1916d81bb0bcf90e1
#
_entry.id   3c6aecdb80b2a6c1916d81bb0bcf90e1
#
_cell.length_a   1.000
_cell.length_b   1.000
_cell.length_c   1.000
_cell.angle_alpha   90.00
_cell.angle_beta   90.00
_cell.angle_gamma   90.00
#
_symmetry.space_group_name_H-M   'P 1'
#
loop_
_entity.id
_entity.type
_entity.pdbx_description
1 polymer ?
#
loop_
_entity_poly.entity_id
_entity_poly.type
_entity_poly.pdbx_seq_one_letter_code
_entity_poly.pdbx_strand_id
1 'polypeptide(L)'
;KYEMHCIAFPMPVGIRFKHPFAYEIGIPLPVLNWYGLIKYASAYVGSNMHPIIVSLHNGTPCYSIDYWGTTDFWGNHLDDGSSKVAHILKVFKLEKNRISINKGKCDLNAKQVVESIISFPREQVIKQAESYTNEYGQMMKQIIASLM
;
A
#
# COMPACT_ATOMS: atom_id res chain seq x y z
N LYS A 1 20.90 6.28 14.84
CA LYS A 1 19.68 5.75 15.50
C LYS A 1 18.58 6.74 15.13
N TYR A 2 17.66 6.32 14.27
CA TYR A 2 16.55 7.18 13.84
C TYR A 2 15.44 7.05 14.89
N GLU A 3 14.92 8.16 15.39
CA GLU A 3 13.72 8.18 16.19
C GLU A 3 12.53 8.10 15.22
N MET A 4 11.80 7.00 15.27
CA MET A 4 10.62 6.79 14.41
C MET A 4 9.36 7.05 15.22
N HIS A 5 8.56 7.99 14.73
CA HIS A 5 7.22 8.21 15.27
C HIS A 5 6.23 7.38 14.43
N CYS A 6 5.65 6.36 15.05
CA CYS A 6 4.62 5.52 14.41
C CYS A 6 3.24 6.04 14.77
N ILE A 7 2.41 6.20 13.74
CA ILE A 7 1.00 6.59 13.89
C ILE A 7 0.16 5.38 13.49
N ALA A 8 -0.71 4.92 14.38
CA ALA A 8 -1.69 3.89 14.03
C ALA A 8 -2.77 4.49 13.14
N PHE A 9 -3.01 3.83 12.01
CA PHE A 9 -4.04 4.21 11.06
C PHE A 9 -5.13 3.12 11.05
N PRO A 10 -6.17 3.26 11.88
CA PRO A 10 -7.19 2.22 12.02
C PRO A 10 -7.99 2.06 10.73
N MET A 11 -8.43 0.83 10.46
CA MET A 11 -9.41 0.57 9.41
C MET A 11 -10.75 1.22 9.77
N PRO A 12 -11.49 1.77 8.79
CA PRO A 12 -12.82 2.35 9.04
C PRO A 12 -13.85 1.32 9.53
N VAL A 13 -13.55 0.04 9.47
CA VAL A 13 -14.42 -1.06 9.85
C VAL A 13 -13.95 -1.67 11.17
N GLY A 14 -14.15 -0.94 12.26
CA GLY A 14 -14.50 -1.49 13.57
C GLY A 14 -13.50 -2.36 14.33
N ILE A 15 -12.38 -2.79 13.82
CA ILE A 15 -11.42 -3.59 14.57
C ILE A 15 -10.34 -2.68 15.15
N ARG A 16 -10.42 -2.43 16.45
CA ARG A 16 -9.34 -1.77 17.19
C ARG A 16 -8.32 -2.80 17.60
N PHE A 17 -7.10 -2.66 17.08
CA PHE A 17 -5.97 -3.43 17.57
C PHE A 17 -5.33 -2.71 18.76
N LYS A 18 -5.02 -3.46 19.82
CA LYS A 18 -4.14 -2.97 20.86
C LYS A 18 -2.73 -2.85 20.27
N HIS A 19 -2.22 -1.62 20.18
CA HIS A 19 -0.91 -1.35 19.58
C HIS A 19 -0.05 -0.51 20.56
N PRO A 20 1.27 -0.59 20.45
CA PRO A 20 2.20 0.15 21.31
C PRO A 20 2.48 1.59 20.84
N PHE A 21 1.78 2.06 19.80
CA PHE A 21 2.04 3.37 19.20
C PHE A 21 1.46 4.49 20.09
N ALA A 22 2.22 5.59 20.24
CA ALA A 22 1.82 6.73 21.04
C ALA A 22 0.63 7.51 20.43
N TYR A 23 0.44 7.40 19.11
CA TYR A 23 -0.57 8.16 18.40
C TYR A 23 -1.50 7.22 17.63
N GLU A 24 -2.79 7.47 17.76
CA GLU A 24 -3.86 6.85 16.98
C GLU A 24 -4.71 7.94 16.33
N ILE A 25 -4.99 7.80 15.06
CA ILE A 25 -5.84 8.75 14.34
C ILE A 25 -7.29 8.33 14.52
N GLY A 26 -8.11 9.25 15.00
CA GLY A 26 -9.56 9.04 15.13
C GLY A 26 -10.24 8.94 13.76
N ILE A 27 -11.23 8.08 13.65
CA ILE A 27 -12.10 7.96 12.48
C ILE A 27 -13.54 8.41 12.84
N PRO A 28 -14.30 8.97 11.88
CA PRO A 28 -13.96 9.16 10.46
C PRO A 28 -12.95 10.27 10.20
N LEU A 29 -12.08 10.07 9.22
CA LEU A 29 -11.12 11.07 8.78
C LEU A 29 -11.54 11.58 7.38
N PRO A 30 -11.59 12.90 7.14
CA PRO A 30 -11.87 13.45 5.81
C PRO A 30 -10.89 12.90 4.77
N VAL A 31 -11.38 12.61 3.57
CA VAL A 31 -10.59 11.94 2.50
C VAL A 31 -9.30 12.69 2.17
N LEU A 32 -9.33 14.01 2.11
CA LEU A 32 -8.13 14.82 1.82
C LEU A 32 -7.11 14.75 2.94
N ASN A 33 -7.56 14.69 4.20
CA ASN A 33 -6.67 14.54 5.36
C ASN A 33 -6.03 13.15 5.34
N TRP A 34 -6.82 12.12 5.04
CA TRP A 34 -6.34 10.76 4.87
C TRP A 34 -5.27 10.66 3.76
N TYR A 35 -5.56 11.25 2.60
CA TYR A 35 -4.62 11.32 1.49
C TYR A 35 -3.32 12.05 1.89
N GLY A 36 -3.45 13.20 2.54
CA GLY A 36 -2.33 14.02 3.00
C GLY A 36 -1.44 13.30 4.00
N LEU A 37 -2.02 12.56 4.94
CA LEU A 37 -1.26 11.75 5.89
C LEU A 37 -0.35 10.74 5.18
N ILE A 38 -0.86 10.03 4.18
CA ILE A 38 -0.06 9.05 3.43
C ILE A 38 0.96 9.75 2.55
N LYS A 39 0.56 10.79 1.83
CA LYS A 39 1.44 11.56 0.95
C LYS A 39 2.68 12.10 1.67
N TYR A 40 2.50 12.63 2.87
CA TYR A 40 3.56 13.28 3.64
C TYR A 40 4.19 12.38 4.69
N ALA A 41 3.78 11.12 4.77
CA ALA A 41 4.45 10.14 5.63
C ALA A 41 5.86 9.83 5.13
N SER A 42 6.76 9.51 6.06
CA SER A 42 8.08 8.98 5.72
C SER A 42 7.98 7.61 5.06
N ALA A 43 7.00 6.79 5.47
CA ALA A 43 6.64 5.51 4.88
C ALA A 43 5.23 5.08 5.29
N TYR A 44 4.64 4.17 4.52
CA TYR A 44 3.43 3.44 4.86
C TYR A 44 3.72 1.94 5.00
N VAL A 45 3.26 1.34 6.08
CA VAL A 45 3.29 -0.13 6.26
C VAL A 45 1.88 -0.60 6.60
N GLY A 46 1.34 -1.53 5.83
CA GLY A 46 -0.01 -2.02 6.06
C GLY A 46 -0.51 -2.96 4.99
N SER A 47 -1.76 -3.38 5.13
CA SER A 47 -2.38 -4.41 4.26
C SER A 47 -3.35 -3.85 3.23
N ASN A 48 -3.74 -2.58 3.34
CA ASN A 48 -4.79 -2.00 2.50
C ASN A 48 -4.25 -1.49 1.17
N MET A 49 -4.96 -1.82 0.09
CA MET A 49 -4.59 -1.45 -1.27
C MET A 49 -4.59 0.07 -1.50
N HIS A 50 -5.62 0.78 -1.05
CA HIS A 50 -5.75 2.22 -1.32
C HIS A 50 -4.57 3.06 -0.77
N PRO A 51 -4.10 2.88 0.49
CA PRO A 51 -2.91 3.56 0.97
C PRO A 51 -1.66 3.24 0.15
N ILE A 52 -1.53 2.00 -0.35
CA ILE A 52 -0.41 1.62 -1.23
C ILE A 52 -0.49 2.39 -2.55
N ILE A 53 -1.66 2.47 -3.18
CA ILE A 53 -1.84 3.26 -4.40
C ILE A 53 -1.48 4.73 -4.18
N VAL A 54 -1.96 5.33 -3.08
CA VAL A 54 -1.62 6.73 -2.74
C VAL A 54 -0.12 6.88 -2.52
N SER A 55 0.52 5.92 -1.86
CA SER A 55 1.97 5.90 -1.64
C SER A 55 2.73 5.86 -2.97
N LEU A 56 2.37 4.95 -3.88
CA LEU A 56 3.00 4.82 -5.19
C LEU A 56 2.84 6.09 -6.03
N HIS A 57 1.64 6.68 -6.02
CA HIS A 57 1.35 7.91 -6.76
C HIS A 57 2.17 9.11 -6.28
N ASN A 58 2.55 9.14 -5.00
CA ASN A 58 3.30 10.24 -4.40
C ASN A 58 4.78 9.90 -4.13
N GLY A 59 5.25 8.72 -4.52
CA GLY A 59 6.61 8.26 -4.21
C GLY A 59 6.87 8.05 -2.71
N THR A 60 5.83 7.91 -1.90
CA THR A 60 5.98 7.57 -0.49
C THR A 60 6.40 6.11 -0.36
N PRO A 61 7.50 5.79 0.32
CA PRO A 61 7.89 4.40 0.51
C PRO A 61 6.76 3.59 1.15
N CYS A 62 6.52 2.40 0.62
CA CYS A 62 5.50 1.53 1.18
C CYS A 62 5.97 0.07 1.29
N TYR A 63 5.41 -0.62 2.28
CA TYR A 63 5.59 -2.06 2.46
C TYR A 63 4.24 -2.69 2.79
N SER A 64 3.89 -3.76 2.07
CA SER A 64 2.62 -4.46 2.27
C SER A 64 2.77 -5.71 3.11
N ILE A 65 1.92 -5.82 4.14
CA ILE A 65 1.66 -7.09 4.84
C ILE A 65 0.34 -7.60 4.25
N ASP A 66 0.45 -8.42 3.21
CA ASP A 66 -0.67 -8.79 2.35
C ASP A 66 -1.32 -10.09 2.82
N TYR A 67 -2.63 -10.05 3.04
CA TYR A 67 -3.46 -11.21 3.34
C TYR A 67 -4.66 -11.33 2.39
N TRP A 68 -4.60 -10.62 1.26
CA TRP A 68 -5.63 -10.64 0.24
C TRP A 68 -5.29 -11.67 -0.84
N GLY A 69 -6.32 -12.26 -1.41
CA GLY A 69 -6.21 -13.28 -2.45
C GLY A 69 -7.27 -14.35 -2.29
N THR A 70 -6.97 -15.55 -2.74
CA THR A 70 -7.86 -16.71 -2.58
C THR A 70 -7.80 -17.28 -1.17
N THR A 71 -8.81 -18.05 -0.82
CA THR A 71 -8.84 -18.80 0.44
C THR A 71 -8.99 -20.30 0.13
N ASP A 72 -8.45 -21.14 1.00
CA ASP A 72 -8.72 -22.59 0.96
C ASP A 72 -10.12 -22.91 1.49
N PHE A 73 -10.49 -24.18 1.44
CA PHE A 73 -11.78 -24.67 1.94
C PHE A 73 -12.02 -24.34 3.42
N TRP A 74 -10.96 -24.18 4.20
CA TRP A 74 -11.01 -23.86 5.62
C TRP A 74 -11.01 -22.36 5.91
N GLY A 75 -11.02 -21.52 4.86
CA GLY A 75 -10.98 -20.05 4.98
C GLY A 75 -9.60 -19.46 5.25
N ASN A 76 -8.53 -20.26 5.14
CA ASN A 76 -7.17 -19.73 5.28
C ASN A 76 -6.74 -19.02 4.00
N HIS A 77 -6.14 -17.86 4.14
CA HIS A 77 -5.56 -17.16 3.00
C HIS A 77 -4.43 -17.96 2.34
N LEU A 78 -4.48 -18.03 1.02
CA LEU A 78 -3.44 -18.62 0.17
C LEU A 78 -2.76 -17.54 -0.65
N ASP A 79 -1.44 -17.51 -0.60
CA ASP A 79 -0.65 -16.63 -1.46
C ASP A 79 -0.43 -17.32 -2.82
N ASP A 80 -1.34 -17.11 -3.73
CA ASP A 80 -1.30 -17.57 -5.11
C ASP A 80 -0.95 -16.47 -6.12
N GLY A 81 -0.59 -15.29 -5.61
CA GLY A 81 -0.28 -14.13 -6.43
C GLY A 81 -1.51 -13.40 -7.01
N SER A 82 -2.74 -13.84 -6.68
CA SER A 82 -3.98 -13.22 -7.17
C SER A 82 -4.34 -11.92 -6.45
N SER A 83 -3.64 -11.58 -5.38
CA SER A 83 -3.85 -10.34 -4.64
C SER A 83 -3.69 -9.11 -5.53
N LYS A 84 -4.65 -8.18 -5.45
CA LYS A 84 -4.56 -6.88 -6.13
C LYS A 84 -3.31 -6.10 -5.73
N VAL A 85 -2.89 -6.20 -4.47
CA VAL A 85 -1.67 -5.58 -3.96
C VAL A 85 -0.44 -6.21 -4.60
N ALA A 86 -0.38 -7.55 -4.69
CA ALA A 86 0.69 -8.26 -5.37
C ALA A 86 0.82 -7.80 -6.83
N HIS A 87 -0.32 -7.71 -7.53
CA HIS A 87 -0.36 -7.25 -8.92
C HIS A 87 0.18 -5.81 -9.06
N ILE A 88 -0.30 -4.87 -8.24
CA ILE A 88 0.13 -3.47 -8.29
C ILE A 88 1.63 -3.35 -8.01
N LEU A 89 2.13 -3.99 -6.95
CA LEU A 89 3.56 -3.94 -6.61
C LEU A 89 4.43 -4.57 -7.71
N LYS A 90 3.96 -5.64 -8.35
CA LYS A 90 4.64 -6.23 -9.52
C LYS A 90 4.73 -5.25 -10.70
N VAL A 91 3.64 -4.54 -11.00
CA VAL A 91 3.61 -3.51 -12.05
C VAL A 91 4.69 -2.43 -11.79
N PHE A 92 4.88 -2.03 -10.53
CA PHE A 92 5.92 -1.07 -10.13
C PHE A 92 7.30 -1.70 -9.88
N LYS A 93 7.49 -3.01 -10.09
CA LYS A 93 8.74 -3.76 -9.82
C LYS A 93 9.17 -3.68 -8.35
N LEU A 94 8.19 -3.75 -7.46
CA LEU A 94 8.34 -3.61 -6.01
C LEU A 94 7.92 -4.88 -5.26
N GLU A 95 8.07 -6.07 -5.86
CA GLU A 95 7.65 -7.34 -5.26
C GLU A 95 8.33 -7.60 -3.90
N LYS A 96 9.56 -7.10 -3.73
CA LYS A 96 10.29 -7.17 -2.46
C LYS A 96 9.68 -6.33 -1.33
N ASN A 97 8.80 -5.38 -1.66
CA ASN A 97 8.10 -4.54 -0.71
C ASN A 97 6.77 -5.16 -0.24
N ARG A 98 6.68 -6.48 -0.31
CA ARG A 98 5.52 -7.25 0.11
C ARG A 98 5.94 -8.49 0.87
N ILE A 99 5.20 -8.81 1.91
CA ILE A 99 5.16 -10.13 2.51
C ILE A 99 3.71 -10.61 2.57
N SER A 100 3.48 -11.88 2.28
CA SER A 100 2.15 -12.47 2.35
C SER A 100 1.97 -13.25 3.65
N ILE A 101 0.78 -13.12 4.24
CA ILE A 101 0.34 -13.98 5.33
C ILE A 101 -0.29 -15.22 4.69
N ASN A 102 0.43 -16.32 4.68
CA ASN A 102 -0.03 -17.58 4.11
C ASN A 102 -0.45 -18.55 5.23
N LYS A 103 -1.71 -19.02 5.21
CA LYS A 103 -2.29 -19.90 6.23
C LYS A 103 -2.09 -19.39 7.67
N GLY A 104 -2.25 -18.08 7.86
CA GLY A 104 -2.05 -17.43 9.15
C GLY A 104 -0.60 -17.32 9.63
N LYS A 105 0.37 -17.71 8.80
CA LYS A 105 1.80 -17.59 9.11
C LYS A 105 2.42 -16.44 8.33
N CYS A 106 3.30 -15.70 9.00
CA CYS A 106 4.03 -14.60 8.41
C CYS A 106 5.44 -14.53 9.02
N ASP A 107 6.46 -14.67 8.19
CA ASP A 107 7.86 -14.56 8.61
C ASP A 107 8.33 -13.10 8.48
N LEU A 108 7.60 -12.18 9.12
CA LEU A 108 7.89 -10.75 9.05
C LEU A 108 9.21 -10.44 9.76
N ASN A 109 10.18 -9.95 8.97
CA ASN A 109 11.45 -9.47 9.50
C ASN A 109 11.48 -7.94 9.48
N ALA A 110 11.49 -7.31 10.65
CA ALA A 110 11.51 -5.85 10.79
C ALA A 110 12.69 -5.20 10.06
N LYS A 111 13.87 -5.85 10.05
CA LYS A 111 15.06 -5.35 9.34
C LYS A 111 14.80 -5.29 7.84
N GLN A 112 14.21 -6.34 7.26
CA GLN A 112 13.85 -6.38 5.84
C GLN A 112 12.85 -5.29 5.47
N VAL A 113 11.85 -5.04 6.31
CA VAL A 113 10.87 -3.94 6.11
C VAL A 113 11.58 -2.60 6.05
N VAL A 114 12.45 -2.33 7.03
CA VAL A 114 13.21 -1.07 7.11
C VAL A 114 14.14 -0.90 5.90
N GLU A 115 14.87 -1.94 5.52
CA GLU A 115 15.74 -1.93 4.34
C GLU A 115 14.96 -1.66 3.05
N SER A 116 13.79 -2.28 2.90
CA SER A 116 12.92 -2.05 1.74
C SER A 116 12.37 -0.62 1.68
N ILE A 117 12.10 0.00 2.83
CA ILE A 117 11.67 1.39 2.93
C ILE A 117 12.82 2.35 2.58
N ILE A 118 14.00 2.12 3.15
CA ILE A 118 15.19 2.98 2.91
C ILE A 118 15.62 2.91 1.44
N SER A 119 15.60 1.72 0.84
CA SER A 119 15.99 1.49 -0.55
C SER A 119 14.87 1.72 -1.58
N PHE A 120 13.76 2.33 -1.17
CA PHE A 120 12.60 2.54 -2.04
C PHE A 120 12.94 3.49 -3.20
N PRO A 121 12.72 3.11 -4.46
CA PRO A 121 13.12 3.87 -5.64
C PRO A 121 12.11 4.99 -5.97
N ARG A 122 12.03 6.02 -5.13
CA ARG A 122 11.01 7.09 -5.17
C ARG A 122 10.85 7.73 -6.55
N GLU A 123 11.96 8.17 -7.15
CA GLU A 123 11.91 8.88 -8.45
C GLU A 123 11.40 7.98 -9.58
N GLN A 124 11.83 6.72 -9.60
CA GLN A 124 11.36 5.76 -10.59
C GLN A 124 9.86 5.50 -10.44
N VAL A 125 9.38 5.35 -9.20
CA VAL A 125 7.96 5.10 -8.90
C VAL A 125 7.11 6.29 -9.32
N ILE A 126 7.52 7.53 -9.01
CA ILE A 126 6.82 8.75 -9.42
C ILE A 126 6.72 8.82 -10.95
N LYS A 127 7.83 8.66 -11.67
CA LYS A 127 7.83 8.69 -13.14
C LYS A 127 6.90 7.64 -13.74
N GLN A 128 6.88 6.45 -13.17
CA GLN A 128 6.00 5.38 -13.63
C GLN A 128 4.53 5.68 -13.34
N ALA A 129 4.19 6.24 -12.18
CA ALA A 129 2.84 6.67 -11.83
C ALA A 129 2.35 7.78 -12.76
N GLU A 130 3.19 8.75 -13.08
CA GLU A 130 2.90 9.83 -14.03
C GLU A 130 2.64 9.28 -15.45
N SER A 131 3.44 8.32 -15.91
CA SER A 131 3.21 7.65 -17.21
C SER A 131 1.83 7.01 -17.28
N TYR A 132 1.46 6.22 -16.28
CA TYR A 132 0.13 5.59 -16.24
C TYR A 132 -1.01 6.61 -16.15
N THR A 133 -0.83 7.69 -15.42
CA THR A 133 -1.82 8.77 -15.35
C THR A 133 -2.03 9.42 -16.73
N ASN A 134 -0.95 9.65 -17.46
CA ASN A 134 -1.01 10.22 -18.81
C ASN A 134 -1.65 9.25 -19.82
N GLU A 135 -1.26 7.98 -19.80
CA GLU A 135 -1.85 6.93 -20.64
C GLU A 135 -3.36 6.79 -20.39
N TYR A 136 -3.76 6.77 -19.11
CA TYR A 136 -5.17 6.75 -18.74
C TYR A 136 -5.92 7.99 -19.25
N GLY A 137 -5.33 9.17 -19.09
CA GLY A 137 -5.91 10.42 -19.60
C GLY A 137 -6.08 10.43 -21.12
N GLN A 138 -5.12 9.87 -21.85
CA GLN A 138 -5.24 9.71 -23.32
C GLN A 138 -6.34 8.72 -23.70
N MET A 139 -6.39 7.57 -23.06
CA MET A 139 -7.43 6.58 -23.26
C MET A 139 -8.83 7.17 -23.02
N MET A 140 -9.01 7.90 -21.92
CA MET A 140 -10.30 8.56 -21.61
C MET A 140 -10.71 9.60 -22.66
N LYS A 141 -9.76 10.38 -23.19
CA LYS A 141 -10.04 11.32 -24.29
C LYS A 141 -10.49 10.59 -25.57
N GLN A 142 -9.87 9.45 -25.90
CA GLN A 142 -10.26 8.62 -27.05
C GLN A 142 -11.66 8.05 -26.88
N ILE A 143 -11.99 7.54 -25.70
CA ILE A 143 -13.33 7.02 -25.40
C ILE A 143 -14.38 8.13 -25.57
N ILE A 144 -14.15 9.31 -24.97
CA ILE A 144 -15.09 10.43 -25.10
C ILE A 144 -15.27 10.82 -26.57
N ALA A 145 -14.19 10.93 -27.34
CA ALA A 145 -14.27 11.26 -28.76
C ALA A 145 -15.02 10.23 -29.59
N SER A 146 -15.01 8.96 -29.20
CA SER A 146 -15.75 7.87 -29.90
C SER A 146 -17.25 7.87 -29.59
N LEU A 147 -17.69 8.58 -28.55
CA LEU A 147 -19.10 8.69 -28.14
C LEU A 147 -19.80 9.92 -28.68
N MET A 148 -19.05 10.84 -29.26
CA MET A 148 -19.54 12.08 -29.89
C MET A 148 -19.68 11.89 -31.40
#